data_9ff27503e09c0908b465337f4a5cdbb6
#
_entry.id   9ff27503e09c0908b465337f4a5cdbb6
#
_cell.length_a   1.000
_cell.length_b   1.000
_cell.length_c   1.000
_cell.angle_alpha   90.00
_cell.angle_beta   90.00
_cell.angle_gamma   90.00
#
_symmetry.space_group_name_H-M   'P 1'
#
loop_
_entity.id
_entity.type
_entity.pdbx_description
1 polymer ?
#
loop_
_entity_poly.entity_id
_entity_poly.type
_entity_poly.pdbx_seq_one_letter_code
_entity_poly.pdbx_strand_id
1 'polypeptide(L)'
;MTRRTAVTLLATSLAHAAGRLPANKNVRWALGSNLWNYFPAVPFTDILDVMRDTGFIGVRVTQFPGILDKYKITAAELEKEVSKRNLHVITISFNGPAQDPARRAEVIANARKAMTFLKTFGADRLVVFSPSRSAGSGEAAFKTMCECYNQLGEAAGEMGFRAGLHNHLGQMVQDTTEIDRCMELTDPKLFSFSPDTAHLYLAKVEVAKTIEKYKDRLMLLDYKDAKFGSSNFRDNIYDLGDGDIDFPACHRVLKSMSYKGWICVDLDTARNGPRASYERCGAYVVSKLEPIYV
;
A
#
# COMPACT_ATOMS: atom_id res chain seq x y z
N MET A 1 -35.72 -32.94 -45.00
CA MET A 1 -34.35 -33.11 -44.49
C MET A 1 -33.79 -31.73 -44.08
N THR A 2 -33.89 -31.39 -42.84
CA THR A 2 -33.45 -30.10 -42.29
C THR A 2 -32.15 -30.33 -41.50
N ARG A 3 -31.05 -29.79 -42.03
CA ARG A 3 -29.74 -29.80 -41.34
C ARG A 3 -29.79 -28.74 -40.24
N ARG A 4 -29.83 -29.17 -39.00
CA ARG A 4 -29.54 -28.34 -37.83
C ARG A 4 -28.03 -28.18 -37.75
N THR A 5 -27.54 -26.99 -38.04
CA THR A 5 -26.17 -26.58 -37.78
C THR A 5 -26.05 -26.26 -36.30
N ALA A 6 -25.43 -27.17 -35.54
CA ALA A 6 -25.06 -26.88 -34.17
C ALA A 6 -23.87 -25.95 -34.18
N VAL A 7 -24.07 -24.69 -33.78
CA VAL A 7 -23.00 -23.75 -33.50
C VAL A 7 -22.50 -24.11 -32.09
N THR A 8 -21.43 -24.85 -32.01
CA THR A 8 -20.69 -25.06 -30.77
C THR A 8 -19.94 -23.79 -30.48
N LEU A 9 -20.46 -22.98 -29.58
CA LEU A 9 -19.70 -21.91 -28.94
C LEU A 9 -18.60 -22.59 -28.11
N LEU A 10 -17.41 -22.65 -28.66
CA LEU A 10 -16.19 -22.87 -27.91
C LEU A 10 -15.98 -21.61 -27.03
N ALA A 11 -16.50 -21.68 -25.82
CA ALA A 11 -16.03 -20.82 -24.75
C ALA A 11 -14.58 -21.26 -24.50
N THR A 12 -13.65 -20.63 -25.20
CA THR A 12 -12.25 -20.60 -24.79
C THR A 12 -12.19 -19.89 -23.47
N SER A 13 -12.33 -20.65 -22.38
CA SER A 13 -11.80 -20.23 -21.10
C SER A 13 -10.30 -20.05 -21.32
N LEU A 14 -9.89 -18.81 -21.59
CA LEU A 14 -8.54 -18.38 -21.34
C LEU A 14 -8.33 -18.51 -19.82
N ALA A 15 -8.02 -19.72 -19.39
CA ALA A 15 -7.26 -19.91 -18.17
C ALA A 15 -5.94 -19.18 -18.46
N HIS A 16 -5.91 -17.89 -18.14
CA HIS A 16 -4.66 -17.20 -17.94
C HIS A 16 -3.97 -18.01 -16.84
N ALA A 17 -3.01 -18.84 -17.24
CA ALA A 17 -1.94 -19.15 -16.31
C ALA A 17 -1.51 -17.80 -15.80
N ALA A 18 -1.80 -17.51 -14.52
CA ALA A 18 -1.48 -16.23 -13.92
C ALA A 18 0.03 -16.09 -13.99
N GLY A 19 0.51 -15.54 -15.12
CA GLY A 19 1.89 -15.15 -15.27
C GLY A 19 2.11 -14.13 -14.17
N ARG A 20 3.14 -14.33 -13.35
CA ARG A 20 3.61 -13.28 -12.45
C ARG A 20 3.60 -11.99 -13.23
N LEU A 21 3.05 -10.92 -12.62
CA LEU A 21 3.19 -9.59 -13.17
C LEU A 21 4.66 -9.42 -13.54
N PRO A 22 4.98 -9.06 -14.78
CA PRO A 22 6.36 -9.03 -15.21
C PRO A 22 7.13 -8.15 -14.23
N ALA A 23 8.01 -8.78 -13.46
CA ALA A 23 9.00 -8.03 -12.72
C ALA A 23 9.85 -7.33 -13.76
N ASN A 24 9.41 -6.13 -14.21
CA ASN A 24 10.39 -5.27 -14.79
C ASN A 24 11.46 -5.08 -13.71
N LYS A 25 12.71 -4.95 -14.09
CA LYS A 25 13.83 -4.89 -13.15
C LYS A 25 13.73 -3.73 -12.15
N ASN A 26 12.75 -2.85 -12.30
CA ASN A 26 12.61 -1.59 -11.56
C ASN A 26 11.41 -1.61 -10.60
N VAL A 27 10.24 -1.96 -11.07
CA VAL A 27 9.01 -1.95 -10.25
C VAL A 27 8.60 -3.37 -9.87
N ARG A 28 8.39 -3.58 -8.58
CA ARG A 28 7.84 -4.81 -8.02
C ARG A 28 6.46 -4.53 -7.49
N TRP A 29 5.51 -5.42 -7.74
CA TRP A 29 4.11 -5.23 -7.42
C TRP A 29 3.68 -6.02 -6.20
N ALA A 30 2.99 -5.34 -5.28
CA ALA A 30 2.43 -5.92 -4.08
C ALA A 30 0.94 -5.64 -3.98
N LEU A 31 0.25 -6.40 -3.13
CA LEU A 31 -1.14 -6.16 -2.74
C LEU A 31 -1.25 -5.86 -1.24
N GLY A 32 -2.12 -4.93 -0.90
CA GLY A 32 -2.51 -4.68 0.47
C GLY A 32 -3.46 -5.76 1.00
N SER A 33 -3.25 -6.20 2.24
CA SER A 33 -4.14 -7.15 2.90
C SER A 33 -5.37 -6.49 3.55
N ASN A 34 -5.63 -5.23 3.25
CA ASN A 34 -6.68 -4.46 3.90
C ASN A 34 -8.08 -5.07 3.70
N LEU A 35 -8.31 -5.70 2.55
CA LEU A 35 -9.57 -6.39 2.27
C LEU A 35 -9.90 -7.52 3.26
N TRP A 36 -8.93 -8.10 3.96
CA TRP A 36 -9.17 -9.11 5.00
C TRP A 36 -10.09 -8.60 6.12
N ASN A 37 -10.14 -7.29 6.30
CA ASN A 37 -11.03 -6.68 7.29
C ASN A 37 -12.49 -6.73 6.89
N TYR A 38 -12.77 -6.69 5.59
CA TYR A 38 -14.12 -6.67 5.02
C TYR A 38 -14.66 -8.06 4.70
N PHE A 39 -13.79 -9.08 4.71
CA PHE A 39 -14.14 -10.47 4.46
C PHE A 39 -13.65 -11.37 5.61
N PRO A 40 -14.17 -11.17 6.86
CA PRO A 40 -13.62 -11.82 8.05
C PRO A 40 -13.81 -13.35 8.08
N ALA A 41 -14.73 -13.87 7.26
CA ALA A 41 -14.96 -15.32 7.14
C ALA A 41 -14.01 -16.01 6.15
N VAL A 42 -13.22 -15.23 5.38
CA VAL A 42 -12.25 -15.79 4.44
C VAL A 42 -10.98 -16.14 5.18
N PRO A 43 -10.49 -17.40 5.11
CA PRO A 43 -9.19 -17.77 5.65
C PRO A 43 -8.07 -16.90 5.08
N PHE A 44 -7.07 -16.54 5.88
CA PHE A 44 -5.98 -15.71 5.38
C PHE A 44 -5.18 -16.38 4.26
N THR A 45 -5.10 -17.72 4.27
CA THR A 45 -4.47 -18.52 3.21
C THR A 45 -5.13 -18.32 1.86
N ASP A 46 -6.46 -18.21 1.82
CA ASP A 46 -7.21 -18.01 0.57
C ASP A 46 -6.89 -16.64 -0.04
N ILE A 47 -6.65 -15.64 0.79
CA ILE A 47 -6.26 -14.29 0.33
C ILE A 47 -4.83 -14.30 -0.22
N LEU A 48 -3.92 -15.03 0.43
CA LEU A 48 -2.57 -15.24 -0.12
C LEU A 48 -2.63 -16.00 -1.45
N ASP A 49 -3.54 -16.98 -1.58
CA ASP A 49 -3.76 -17.69 -2.85
C ASP A 49 -4.28 -16.73 -3.93
N VAL A 50 -5.22 -15.85 -3.62
CA VAL A 50 -5.68 -14.80 -4.56
C VAL A 50 -4.53 -13.89 -4.98
N MET A 51 -3.69 -13.45 -4.05
CA MET A 51 -2.53 -12.61 -4.37
C MET A 51 -1.55 -13.32 -5.31
N ARG A 52 -1.22 -14.57 -5.04
CA ARG A 52 -0.38 -15.40 -5.90
C ARG A 52 -1.00 -15.58 -7.30
N ASP A 53 -2.26 -15.95 -7.35
CA ASP A 53 -2.96 -16.31 -8.59
C ASP A 53 -3.16 -15.10 -9.51
N THR A 54 -3.24 -13.89 -8.95
CA THR A 54 -3.32 -12.63 -9.70
C THR A 54 -1.97 -12.08 -10.14
N GLY A 55 -0.88 -12.79 -9.83
CA GLY A 55 0.47 -12.49 -10.31
C GLY A 55 1.31 -11.56 -9.44
N PHE A 56 0.74 -10.97 -8.39
CA PHE A 56 1.48 -10.13 -7.45
C PHE A 56 2.48 -10.96 -6.65
N ILE A 57 3.61 -10.35 -6.29
CA ILE A 57 4.69 -11.03 -5.57
C ILE A 57 4.91 -10.49 -4.17
N GLY A 58 4.34 -9.34 -3.82
CA GLY A 58 4.47 -8.71 -2.52
C GLY A 58 3.16 -8.66 -1.74
N VAL A 59 3.26 -8.64 -0.43
CA VAL A 59 2.14 -8.47 0.51
C VAL A 59 2.45 -7.35 1.48
N ARG A 60 1.58 -6.34 1.57
CA ARG A 60 1.56 -5.42 2.70
C ARG A 60 0.58 -5.92 3.73
N VAL A 61 1.07 -6.24 4.93
CA VAL A 61 0.24 -6.69 6.04
C VAL A 61 -0.34 -5.49 6.78
N THR A 62 -1.66 -5.45 6.92
CA THR A 62 -2.35 -4.41 7.68
C THR A 62 -2.73 -4.90 9.08
N GLN A 63 -3.03 -3.98 10.00
CA GLN A 63 -3.50 -4.27 11.36
C GLN A 63 -2.55 -5.13 12.21
N PHE A 64 -1.25 -4.98 12.04
CA PHE A 64 -0.29 -5.62 12.94
C PHE A 64 -0.33 -4.94 14.34
N PRO A 65 -0.25 -5.68 15.46
CA PRO A 65 -0.17 -7.15 15.57
C PRO A 65 -1.53 -7.87 15.49
N GLY A 66 -2.65 -7.16 15.54
CA GLY A 66 -4.00 -7.73 15.66
C GLY A 66 -4.36 -8.76 14.59
N ILE A 67 -3.74 -8.70 13.40
CA ILE A 67 -3.96 -9.70 12.35
C ILE A 67 -3.49 -11.10 12.80
N LEU A 68 -2.41 -11.18 13.55
CA LEU A 68 -1.90 -12.46 14.07
C LEU A 68 -2.88 -13.06 15.08
N ASP A 69 -3.42 -12.23 15.96
CA ASP A 69 -4.42 -12.64 16.95
C ASP A 69 -5.73 -13.07 16.27
N LYS A 70 -6.17 -12.30 15.30
CA LYS A 70 -7.40 -12.57 14.53
C LYS A 70 -7.38 -13.94 13.87
N TYR A 71 -6.27 -14.29 13.23
CA TYR A 71 -6.13 -15.57 12.52
C TYR A 71 -5.46 -16.66 13.37
N LYS A 72 -5.11 -16.35 14.64
CA LYS A 72 -4.42 -17.27 15.57
C LYS A 72 -3.17 -17.89 14.95
N ILE A 73 -2.36 -17.08 14.30
CA ILE A 73 -1.12 -17.48 13.63
C ILE A 73 0.08 -16.76 14.23
N THR A 74 1.21 -17.44 14.23
CA THR A 74 2.51 -16.85 14.58
C THR A 74 3.18 -16.20 13.37
N ALA A 75 4.19 -15.37 13.61
CA ALA A 75 5.02 -14.80 12.53
C ALA A 75 5.69 -15.91 11.68
N ALA A 76 6.11 -16.99 12.30
CA ALA A 76 6.74 -18.11 11.62
C ALA A 76 5.75 -18.89 10.72
N GLU A 77 4.51 -19.07 11.17
CA GLU A 77 3.46 -19.67 10.35
C GLU A 77 3.07 -18.78 9.17
N LEU A 78 2.96 -17.46 9.39
CA LEU A 78 2.72 -16.51 8.31
C LEU A 78 3.86 -16.54 7.29
N GLU A 79 5.11 -16.54 7.74
CA GLU A 79 6.29 -16.63 6.88
C GLU A 79 6.25 -17.90 6.02
N LYS A 80 5.99 -19.05 6.63
CA LYS A 80 5.86 -20.33 5.93
C LYS A 80 4.78 -20.28 4.83
N GLU A 81 3.61 -19.73 5.12
CA GLU A 81 2.51 -19.65 4.16
C GLU A 81 2.76 -18.63 3.04
N VAL A 82 3.44 -17.53 3.34
CA VAL A 82 3.87 -16.53 2.36
C VAL A 82 4.95 -17.11 1.45
N SER A 83 6.00 -17.72 2.03
CA SER A 83 7.11 -18.33 1.28
C SER A 83 6.67 -19.50 0.41
N LYS A 84 5.77 -20.37 0.89
CA LYS A 84 5.18 -21.47 0.13
C LYS A 84 4.51 -21.01 -1.18
N ARG A 85 4.05 -19.75 -1.22
CA ARG A 85 3.41 -19.13 -2.38
C ARG A 85 4.36 -18.27 -3.21
N ASN A 86 5.64 -18.22 -2.87
CA ASN A 86 6.62 -17.30 -3.44
C ASN A 86 6.17 -15.82 -3.33
N LEU A 87 5.49 -15.47 -2.24
CA LEU A 87 5.15 -14.12 -1.88
C LEU A 87 6.19 -13.55 -0.90
N HIS A 88 6.25 -12.23 -0.79
CA HIS A 88 7.14 -11.52 0.13
C HIS A 88 6.34 -10.52 0.96
N VAL A 89 6.42 -10.59 2.29
CA VAL A 89 5.93 -9.48 3.11
C VAL A 89 6.87 -8.31 2.91
N ILE A 90 6.37 -7.19 2.39
CA ILE A 90 7.19 -6.02 2.04
C ILE A 90 7.19 -4.95 3.10
N THR A 91 6.09 -4.83 3.85
CA THR A 91 5.88 -3.86 4.91
C THR A 91 4.64 -4.19 5.72
N ILE A 92 4.45 -3.45 6.80
CA ILE A 92 3.18 -3.36 7.54
C ILE A 92 2.69 -1.92 7.63
N SER A 93 1.40 -1.74 7.93
CA SER A 93 0.84 -0.45 8.32
C SER A 93 1.08 -0.24 9.81
N PHE A 94 1.89 0.76 10.15
CA PHE A 94 2.21 1.14 11.53
C PHE A 94 1.54 2.46 11.88
N ASN A 95 0.93 2.54 13.04
CA ASN A 95 0.39 3.76 13.60
C ASN A 95 0.72 3.87 15.09
N GLY A 96 0.60 5.08 15.62
CA GLY A 96 0.80 5.35 17.04
C GLY A 96 0.52 6.80 17.35
N PRO A 97 0.37 7.16 18.65
CA PRO A 97 0.06 8.51 19.10
C PRO A 97 1.31 9.42 19.06
N ALA A 98 1.89 9.60 17.87
CA ALA A 98 3.13 10.36 17.66
C ALA A 98 3.03 11.86 18.04
N GLN A 99 1.80 12.41 18.07
CA GLN A 99 1.51 13.78 18.47
C GLN A 99 1.57 14.01 19.99
N ASP A 100 1.62 12.94 20.78
CA ASP A 100 1.67 13.00 22.24
C ASP A 100 3.12 12.78 22.74
N PRO A 101 3.77 13.83 23.31
CA PRO A 101 5.15 13.72 23.76
C PRO A 101 5.33 12.70 24.90
N ALA A 102 4.30 12.49 25.73
CA ALA A 102 4.35 11.53 26.83
C ALA A 102 4.38 10.06 26.33
N ARG A 103 3.89 9.82 25.12
CA ARG A 103 3.82 8.49 24.53
C ARG A 103 4.92 8.21 23.48
N ARG A 104 5.82 9.14 23.26
CA ARG A 104 6.89 9.03 22.26
C ARG A 104 7.72 7.74 22.42
N ALA A 105 8.17 7.46 23.65
CA ALA A 105 8.95 6.25 23.94
C ALA A 105 8.18 4.97 23.61
N GLU A 106 6.88 4.94 23.86
CA GLU A 106 5.99 3.83 23.50
C GLU A 106 5.90 3.65 21.98
N VAL A 107 5.73 4.75 21.23
CA VAL A 107 5.68 4.72 19.76
C VAL A 107 6.96 4.11 19.18
N ILE A 108 8.13 4.56 19.66
CA ILE A 108 9.42 4.03 19.20
C ILE A 108 9.60 2.56 19.57
N ALA A 109 9.24 2.16 20.80
CA ALA A 109 9.30 0.76 21.21
C ALA A 109 8.39 -0.15 20.36
N ASN A 110 7.18 0.30 20.05
CA ASN A 110 6.24 -0.44 19.19
C ASN A 110 6.71 -0.49 17.73
N ALA A 111 7.31 0.58 17.21
CA ALA A 111 7.94 0.58 15.88
C ALA A 111 9.10 -0.45 15.82
N ARG A 112 9.93 -0.53 16.85
CA ARG A 112 10.99 -1.56 16.94
C ARG A 112 10.43 -2.99 16.95
N LYS A 113 9.33 -3.24 17.68
CA LYS A 113 8.63 -4.55 17.64
C LYS A 113 8.11 -4.86 16.24
N ALA A 114 7.51 -3.88 15.57
CA ALA A 114 7.01 -4.01 14.22
C ALA A 114 8.14 -4.33 13.22
N MET A 115 9.28 -3.65 13.32
CA MET A 115 10.46 -3.94 12.48
C MET A 115 11.11 -5.30 12.81
N THR A 116 11.09 -5.72 14.07
CA THR A 116 11.55 -7.07 14.46
C THR A 116 10.67 -8.15 13.80
N PHE A 117 9.36 -7.96 13.79
CA PHE A 117 8.46 -8.83 13.05
C PHE A 117 8.78 -8.83 11.54
N LEU A 118 8.97 -7.66 10.94
CA LEU A 118 9.30 -7.53 9.51
C LEU A 118 10.63 -8.18 9.14
N LYS A 119 11.61 -8.24 10.03
CA LYS A 119 12.89 -8.95 9.82
C LYS A 119 12.69 -10.44 9.53
N THR A 120 11.67 -11.07 10.10
CA THR A 120 11.32 -12.48 9.83
C THR A 120 11.11 -12.73 8.34
N PHE A 121 10.65 -11.73 7.61
CA PHE A 121 10.33 -11.81 6.18
C PHE A 121 11.41 -11.18 5.27
N GLY A 122 12.51 -10.69 5.84
CA GLY A 122 13.52 -9.97 5.07
C GLY A 122 13.07 -8.60 4.54
N ALA A 123 12.00 -8.02 5.11
CA ALA A 123 11.53 -6.68 4.76
C ALA A 123 12.44 -5.60 5.36
N ASP A 124 12.51 -4.45 4.71
CA ASP A 124 13.44 -3.36 5.01
C ASP A 124 12.75 -1.99 5.16
N ARG A 125 11.42 -1.96 5.24
CA ARG A 125 10.64 -0.71 5.28
C ARG A 125 9.44 -0.78 6.20
N LEU A 126 9.12 0.36 6.83
CA LEU A 126 7.98 0.54 7.72
C LEU A 126 7.12 1.71 7.23
N VAL A 127 5.89 1.42 6.82
CA VAL A 127 4.91 2.44 6.41
C VAL A 127 4.22 3.00 7.65
N VAL A 128 4.33 4.31 7.85
CA VAL A 128 3.90 5.02 9.07
C VAL A 128 2.70 5.91 8.76
N PHE A 129 1.58 5.63 9.41
CA PHE A 129 0.38 6.47 9.36
C PHE A 129 0.48 7.60 10.36
N SER A 130 -0.02 8.78 9.98
CA SER A 130 -0.16 9.86 10.95
C SER A 130 -1.35 9.61 11.89
N PRO A 131 -1.36 10.21 13.10
CA PRO A 131 -2.48 10.09 14.02
C PRO A 131 -3.78 10.62 13.41
N SER A 132 -4.92 10.13 13.93
CA SER A 132 -6.22 10.70 13.57
C SER A 132 -6.28 12.20 13.91
N ARG A 133 -6.94 13.00 13.09
CA ARG A 133 -7.21 14.42 13.37
C ARG A 133 -7.96 14.62 14.69
N SER A 134 -8.80 13.68 15.09
CA SER A 134 -9.53 13.72 16.35
C SER A 134 -8.65 13.48 17.58
N ALA A 135 -7.46 12.92 17.42
CA ALA A 135 -6.55 12.58 18.52
C ALA A 135 -5.72 13.78 19.02
N GLY A 136 -5.73 14.90 18.31
CA GLY A 136 -5.03 16.12 18.66
C GLY A 136 -4.90 17.02 17.44
N SER A 137 -4.96 18.32 17.65
CA SER A 137 -4.87 19.32 16.59
C SER A 137 -3.98 20.50 17.02
N GLY A 138 -3.52 21.25 16.04
CA GLY A 138 -2.73 22.45 16.23
C GLY A 138 -1.22 22.24 15.99
N GLU A 139 -0.53 23.36 15.87
CA GLU A 139 0.87 23.44 15.46
C GLU A 139 1.82 22.68 16.42
N ALA A 140 1.58 22.76 17.73
CA ALA A 140 2.42 22.08 18.72
C ALA A 140 2.34 20.54 18.59
N ALA A 141 1.13 19.99 18.43
CA ALA A 141 0.91 18.56 18.23
C ALA A 141 1.53 18.08 16.91
N PHE A 142 1.43 18.89 15.85
CA PHE A 142 2.02 18.57 14.55
C PHE A 142 3.56 18.53 14.61
N LYS A 143 4.19 19.52 15.26
CA LYS A 143 5.64 19.53 15.47
C LYS A 143 6.10 18.33 16.30
N THR A 144 5.40 18.03 17.40
CA THR A 144 5.70 16.87 18.24
C THR A 144 5.64 15.57 17.45
N MET A 145 4.64 15.42 16.56
CA MET A 145 4.53 14.28 15.65
C MET A 145 5.75 14.18 14.72
N CYS A 146 6.16 15.28 14.09
CA CYS A 146 7.31 15.29 13.19
C CYS A 146 8.63 15.00 13.91
N GLU A 147 8.81 15.51 15.14
CA GLU A 147 9.95 15.14 16.00
C GLU A 147 9.97 13.65 16.33
N CYS A 148 8.80 13.07 16.64
CA CYS A 148 8.66 11.62 16.84
C CYS A 148 9.03 10.84 15.59
N TYR A 149 8.68 11.32 14.40
CA TYR A 149 9.03 10.69 13.13
C TYR A 149 10.53 10.73 12.83
N ASN A 150 11.22 11.80 13.17
CA ASN A 150 12.69 11.85 13.08
C ASN A 150 13.33 10.76 13.96
N GLN A 151 12.92 10.65 15.23
CA GLN A 151 13.42 9.62 16.14
C GLN A 151 13.02 8.20 15.69
N LEU A 152 11.83 8.03 15.10
CA LEU A 152 11.40 6.76 14.52
C LEU A 152 12.29 6.40 13.32
N GLY A 153 12.65 7.39 12.49
CA GLY A 153 13.57 7.22 11.38
C GLY A 153 14.98 6.81 11.82
N GLU A 154 15.49 7.43 12.88
CA GLU A 154 16.77 7.04 13.53
C GLU A 154 16.72 5.57 13.99
N ALA A 155 15.65 5.22 14.75
CA ALA A 155 15.46 3.86 15.23
C ALA A 155 15.29 2.84 14.09
N ALA A 156 14.69 3.24 12.97
CA ALA A 156 14.58 2.42 11.77
C ALA A 156 15.96 2.21 11.14
N GLY A 157 16.75 3.27 10.97
CA GLY A 157 18.11 3.20 10.43
C GLY A 157 19.03 2.28 11.22
N GLU A 158 18.98 2.34 12.56
CA GLU A 158 19.72 1.44 13.46
C GLU A 158 19.38 -0.05 13.25
N MET A 159 18.16 -0.34 12.80
CA MET A 159 17.69 -1.69 12.54
C MET A 159 17.84 -2.11 11.06
N GLY A 160 18.37 -1.24 10.19
CA GLY A 160 18.50 -1.48 8.76
C GLY A 160 17.20 -1.28 7.98
N PHE A 161 16.28 -0.46 8.52
CA PHE A 161 14.99 -0.13 7.90
C PHE A 161 14.96 1.32 7.41
N ARG A 162 14.06 1.57 6.47
CA ARG A 162 13.54 2.90 6.16
C ARG A 162 12.12 3.01 6.73
N ALA A 163 11.79 4.17 7.31
CA ALA A 163 10.44 4.50 7.72
C ALA A 163 9.92 5.67 6.88
N GLY A 164 8.63 5.71 6.58
CA GLY A 164 8.07 6.78 5.76
C GLY A 164 6.59 7.03 5.99
N LEU A 165 6.20 8.29 5.82
CA LEU A 165 4.83 8.76 5.94
C LEU A 165 3.93 8.14 4.89
N HIS A 166 2.79 7.64 5.32
CA HIS A 166 1.63 7.34 4.48
C HIS A 166 0.55 8.40 4.76
N ASN A 167 0.21 9.19 3.75
CA ASN A 167 -0.87 10.18 3.85
C ASN A 167 -2.23 9.50 3.81
N HIS A 168 -3.18 9.97 4.61
CA HIS A 168 -4.50 9.36 4.68
C HIS A 168 -5.57 10.38 5.07
N LEU A 169 -6.74 10.32 4.41
CA LEU A 169 -7.90 11.13 4.78
C LEU A 169 -8.31 10.91 6.24
N GLY A 170 -8.65 12.00 6.93
CA GLY A 170 -9.04 11.97 8.34
C GLY A 170 -7.87 11.87 9.32
N GLN A 171 -6.64 11.84 8.83
CA GLN A 171 -5.42 11.87 9.65
C GLN A 171 -4.76 13.26 9.63
N MET A 172 -3.78 13.48 10.51
CA MET A 172 -3.10 14.77 10.66
C MET A 172 -2.33 15.19 9.41
N VAL A 173 -1.98 14.24 8.52
CA VAL A 173 -1.31 14.54 7.25
C VAL A 173 -2.12 13.95 6.11
N GLN A 174 -2.91 14.79 5.43
CA GLN A 174 -3.75 14.36 4.30
C GLN A 174 -3.64 15.26 3.08
N ASP A 175 -3.50 16.59 3.23
CA ASP A 175 -3.50 17.55 2.13
C ASP A 175 -2.10 18.10 1.79
N THR A 176 -2.01 18.91 0.73
CA THR A 176 -0.74 19.48 0.26
C THR A 176 0.01 20.24 1.35
N THR A 177 -0.69 21.09 2.10
CA THR A 177 -0.07 21.94 3.13
C THR A 177 0.53 21.10 4.26
N GLU A 178 -0.19 20.08 4.68
CA GLU A 178 0.22 19.19 5.76
C GLU A 178 1.34 18.25 5.32
N ILE A 179 1.28 17.73 4.08
CA ILE A 179 2.36 16.93 3.51
C ILE A 179 3.63 17.78 3.41
N ASP A 180 3.54 18.97 2.82
CA ASP A 180 4.68 19.89 2.69
C ASP A 180 5.29 20.20 4.04
N ARG A 181 4.45 20.52 5.01
CA ARG A 181 4.88 20.84 6.37
C ARG A 181 5.53 19.64 7.07
N CYS A 182 4.98 18.44 6.92
CA CYS A 182 5.59 17.23 7.48
C CYS A 182 6.95 16.95 6.84
N MET A 183 7.05 17.08 5.52
CA MET A 183 8.32 16.88 4.80
C MET A 183 9.36 17.94 5.12
N GLU A 184 8.97 19.18 5.44
CA GLU A 184 9.84 20.25 5.89
C GLU A 184 10.41 20.00 7.30
N LEU A 185 9.55 19.53 8.22
CA LEU A 185 9.90 19.32 9.63
C LEU A 185 10.60 17.96 9.89
N THR A 186 10.64 17.07 8.91
CA THR A 186 11.33 15.79 9.03
C THR A 186 12.61 15.74 8.20
N ASP A 187 13.67 15.19 8.78
CA ASP A 187 14.95 15.03 8.08
C ASP A 187 14.79 14.06 6.88
N PRO A 188 15.14 14.48 5.66
CA PRO A 188 15.08 13.65 4.47
C PRO A 188 15.96 12.40 4.52
N LYS A 189 16.97 12.36 5.37
CA LYS A 189 17.83 11.19 5.57
C LYS A 189 17.23 10.17 6.51
N LEU A 190 16.33 10.61 7.39
CA LEU A 190 15.72 9.77 8.42
C LEU A 190 14.34 9.27 8.04
N PHE A 191 13.50 10.15 7.47
CA PHE A 191 12.10 9.84 7.27
C PHE A 191 11.68 10.05 5.81
N SER A 192 11.13 9.03 5.21
CA SER A 192 10.75 8.93 3.80
C SER A 192 9.27 9.26 3.57
N PHE A 193 8.83 9.14 2.31
CA PHE A 193 7.44 9.30 1.91
C PHE A 193 6.92 8.05 1.18
N SER A 194 5.72 7.62 1.55
CA SER A 194 5.00 6.48 0.97
C SER A 194 3.60 6.94 0.58
N PRO A 195 3.44 7.70 -0.54
CA PRO A 195 2.16 8.29 -0.92
C PRO A 195 1.10 7.24 -1.25
N ASP A 196 -0.14 7.51 -0.78
CA ASP A 196 -1.35 6.84 -1.24
C ASP A 196 -2.09 7.73 -2.24
N THR A 197 -2.24 7.24 -3.46
CA THR A 197 -2.76 8.01 -4.58
C THR A 197 -4.23 8.40 -4.42
N ALA A 198 -5.08 7.51 -3.88
CA ALA A 198 -6.49 7.82 -3.68
C ALA A 198 -6.70 8.87 -2.57
N HIS A 199 -5.95 8.75 -1.48
CA HIS A 199 -6.04 9.73 -0.40
C HIS A 199 -5.50 11.10 -0.82
N LEU A 200 -4.46 11.16 -1.68
CA LEU A 200 -4.04 12.40 -2.33
C LEU A 200 -5.17 12.97 -3.20
N TYR A 201 -5.70 12.17 -4.12
CA TYR A 201 -6.74 12.61 -5.07
C TYR A 201 -7.98 13.13 -4.34
N LEU A 202 -8.50 12.37 -3.38
CA LEU A 202 -9.69 12.74 -2.60
C LEU A 202 -9.44 13.96 -1.68
N ALA A 203 -8.20 14.23 -1.29
CA ALA A 203 -7.80 15.48 -0.64
C ALA A 203 -7.55 16.63 -1.63
N LYS A 204 -7.85 16.44 -2.92
CA LYS A 204 -7.64 17.40 -4.02
C LYS A 204 -6.17 17.78 -4.23
N VAL A 205 -5.27 16.83 -3.95
CA VAL A 205 -3.83 16.97 -4.18
C VAL A 205 -3.48 16.41 -5.56
N GLU A 206 -2.64 17.11 -6.30
CA GLU A 206 -2.14 16.71 -7.63
C GLU A 206 -1.19 15.51 -7.50
N VAL A 207 -1.69 14.30 -7.78
CA VAL A 207 -1.00 13.04 -7.48
C VAL A 207 0.37 12.95 -8.15
N ALA A 208 0.42 13.08 -9.48
CA ALA A 208 1.68 12.95 -10.24
C ALA A 208 2.70 14.03 -9.87
N LYS A 209 2.27 15.27 -9.66
CA LYS A 209 3.14 16.38 -9.22
C LYS A 209 3.69 16.15 -7.82
N THR A 210 2.89 15.57 -6.92
CA THR A 210 3.34 15.24 -5.56
C THR A 210 4.39 14.14 -5.56
N ILE A 211 4.20 13.10 -6.39
CA ILE A 211 5.19 12.05 -6.59
C ILE A 211 6.50 12.65 -7.12
N GLU A 212 6.44 13.54 -8.13
CA GLU A 212 7.60 14.20 -8.69
C GLU A 212 8.31 15.10 -7.67
N LYS A 213 7.54 15.92 -6.94
CA LYS A 213 8.07 16.83 -5.91
C LYS A 213 8.88 16.11 -4.85
N TYR A 214 8.43 14.95 -4.42
CA TYR A 214 9.07 14.18 -3.34
C TYR A 214 9.84 12.95 -3.82
N LYS A 215 10.27 12.94 -5.09
CA LYS A 215 10.98 11.81 -5.71
C LYS A 215 12.14 11.25 -4.89
N ASP A 216 12.94 12.14 -4.27
CA ASP A 216 14.13 11.75 -3.50
C ASP A 216 13.78 11.22 -2.10
N ARG A 217 12.51 11.34 -1.69
CA ARG A 217 11.97 10.86 -0.42
C ARG A 217 11.15 9.57 -0.60
N LEU A 218 10.86 9.13 -1.82
CA LEU A 218 9.98 7.97 -2.05
C LEU A 218 10.59 6.69 -1.51
N MET A 219 9.79 5.93 -0.77
CA MET A 219 10.15 4.63 -0.21
C MET A 219 9.32 3.50 -0.82
N LEU A 220 8.03 3.73 -0.94
CA LEU A 220 7.01 2.84 -1.48
C LEU A 220 5.86 3.72 -1.97
N LEU A 221 5.06 3.24 -2.92
CA LEU A 221 3.82 3.91 -3.33
C LEU A 221 2.64 2.96 -3.13
N ASP A 222 1.52 3.51 -2.65
CA ASP A 222 0.25 2.82 -2.68
C ASP A 222 -0.58 3.33 -3.86
N TYR A 223 -0.81 2.45 -4.83
CA TYR A 223 -1.72 2.71 -5.94
C TYR A 223 -3.11 2.26 -5.56
N LYS A 224 -4.00 3.20 -5.44
CA LYS A 224 -5.39 3.06 -5.09
C LYS A 224 -6.18 4.04 -5.95
N ASP A 225 -7.16 3.59 -6.69
CA ASP A 225 -7.94 4.46 -7.57
C ASP A 225 -9.18 5.02 -6.87
N ALA A 226 -9.63 6.18 -7.32
CA ALA A 226 -10.72 6.89 -6.67
C ALA A 226 -11.53 7.75 -7.66
N LYS A 227 -12.81 7.96 -7.31
CA LYS A 227 -13.69 8.99 -7.89
C LYS A 227 -14.38 9.75 -6.78
N PHE A 228 -14.64 11.01 -6.99
CA PHE A 228 -15.58 11.74 -6.13
C PHE A 228 -17.01 11.26 -6.33
N GLY A 229 -17.81 11.21 -5.26
CA GLY A 229 -19.22 10.82 -5.35
C GLY A 229 -19.94 10.63 -4.04
N SER A 230 -19.26 10.19 -2.98
CA SER A 230 -19.83 9.94 -1.66
C SER A 230 -19.11 10.74 -0.57
N SER A 231 -19.82 11.05 0.51
CA SER A 231 -19.22 11.59 1.74
C SER A 231 -18.42 10.54 2.52
N ASN A 232 -18.70 9.26 2.30
CA ASN A 232 -17.88 8.17 2.82
C ASN A 232 -16.75 7.87 1.82
N PHE A 233 -15.51 8.12 2.20
CA PHE A 233 -14.36 7.96 1.31
C PHE A 233 -14.21 6.53 0.75
N ARG A 234 -14.65 5.49 1.50
CA ARG A 234 -14.57 4.09 1.03
C ARG A 234 -15.43 3.84 -0.19
N ASP A 235 -16.57 4.54 -0.30
CA ASP A 235 -17.45 4.43 -1.47
C ASP A 235 -16.84 5.11 -2.72
N ASN A 236 -15.79 5.91 -2.51
CA ASN A 236 -15.03 6.59 -3.55
C ASN A 236 -13.80 5.79 -4.03
N ILE A 237 -13.50 4.63 -3.43
CA ILE A 237 -12.39 3.76 -3.83
C ILE A 237 -12.84 2.80 -4.92
N TYR A 238 -11.98 2.63 -5.93
CA TYR A 238 -12.22 1.81 -7.12
C TYR A 238 -11.03 0.90 -7.42
N ASP A 239 -11.27 -0.16 -8.18
CA ASP A 239 -10.21 -0.95 -8.78
C ASP A 239 -9.38 -0.09 -9.73
N LEU A 240 -8.10 -0.39 -9.92
CA LEU A 240 -7.22 0.42 -10.78
C LEU A 240 -7.78 0.50 -12.21
N GLY A 241 -7.91 1.72 -12.70
CA GLY A 241 -8.43 2.07 -14.01
C GLY A 241 -9.95 2.25 -14.07
N ASP A 242 -10.67 2.01 -12.98
CA ASP A 242 -12.10 2.32 -12.86
C ASP A 242 -12.35 3.67 -12.19
N GLY A 243 -11.31 4.31 -11.66
CA GLY A 243 -11.30 5.65 -11.06
C GLY A 243 -10.94 6.77 -12.05
N ASP A 244 -10.59 7.91 -11.50
CA ASP A 244 -10.27 9.13 -12.27
C ASP A 244 -8.77 9.50 -12.16
N ILE A 245 -7.94 8.69 -11.46
CA ILE A 245 -6.52 8.98 -11.29
C ILE A 245 -5.74 8.59 -12.56
N ASP A 246 -4.95 9.52 -13.11
CA ASP A 246 -4.08 9.23 -14.26
C ASP A 246 -2.81 8.47 -13.82
N PHE A 247 -2.96 7.16 -13.58
CA PHE A 247 -1.82 6.29 -13.25
C PHE A 247 -0.75 6.22 -14.34
N PRO A 248 -1.08 6.23 -15.64
CA PRO A 248 -0.08 6.38 -16.69
C PRO A 248 0.79 7.62 -16.52
N ALA A 249 0.23 8.78 -16.12
CA ALA A 249 1.02 9.98 -15.82
C ALA A 249 1.94 9.75 -14.60
N CYS A 250 1.40 9.21 -13.50
CA CYS A 250 2.20 8.85 -12.32
C CYS A 250 3.34 7.89 -12.70
N HIS A 251 3.05 6.90 -13.53
CA HIS A 251 4.02 5.88 -13.93
C HIS A 251 5.11 6.45 -14.86
N ARG A 252 4.78 7.42 -15.73
CA ARG A 252 5.78 8.15 -16.52
C ARG A 252 6.72 8.98 -15.64
N VAL A 253 6.20 9.60 -14.57
CA VAL A 253 7.02 10.29 -13.57
C VAL A 253 7.99 9.30 -12.92
N LEU A 254 7.51 8.15 -12.46
CA LEU A 254 8.36 7.11 -11.86
C LEU A 254 9.45 6.63 -12.84
N LYS A 255 9.12 6.43 -14.11
CA LYS A 255 10.10 6.08 -15.16
C LYS A 255 11.14 7.16 -15.33
N SER A 256 10.75 8.43 -15.43
CA SER A 256 11.69 9.56 -15.68
C SER A 256 12.73 9.69 -14.57
N MET A 257 12.39 9.31 -13.34
CA MET A 257 13.29 9.33 -12.19
C MET A 257 13.99 7.98 -11.93
N SER A 258 13.82 7.01 -12.84
CA SER A 258 14.38 5.66 -12.72
C SER A 258 14.01 4.97 -11.40
N TYR A 259 12.76 5.12 -10.96
CA TYR A 259 12.29 4.54 -9.72
C TYR A 259 12.51 3.03 -9.67
N LYS A 260 13.11 2.57 -8.58
CA LYS A 260 13.32 1.16 -8.28
C LYS A 260 12.75 0.84 -6.91
N GLY A 261 11.65 0.10 -6.89
CA GLY A 261 11.00 -0.19 -5.62
C GLY A 261 9.69 -0.95 -5.74
N TRP A 262 8.92 -0.88 -4.67
CA TRP A 262 7.63 -1.51 -4.59
C TRP A 262 6.52 -0.50 -4.88
N ILE A 263 5.52 -0.95 -5.64
CA ILE A 263 4.21 -0.33 -5.71
C ILE A 263 3.22 -1.34 -5.13
N CYS A 264 2.47 -0.93 -4.12
CA CYS A 264 1.43 -1.73 -3.50
C CYS A 264 0.07 -1.29 -4.06
N VAL A 265 -0.67 -2.20 -4.66
CA VAL A 265 -2.08 -1.96 -4.95
C VAL A 265 -2.83 -2.19 -3.63
N ASP A 266 -3.40 -1.13 -3.08
CA ASP A 266 -4.13 -1.17 -1.84
C ASP A 266 -5.61 -0.83 -2.10
N LEU A 267 -6.52 -1.64 -1.56
CA LEU A 267 -7.94 -1.46 -1.74
C LEU A 267 -8.63 -1.40 -0.38
N ASP A 268 -9.38 -0.32 -0.11
CA ASP A 268 -10.20 -0.18 1.11
C ASP A 268 -11.56 -0.86 0.95
N THR A 269 -11.90 -1.27 -0.26
CA THR A 269 -13.12 -2.01 -0.59
C THR A 269 -12.89 -2.83 -1.86
N ALA A 270 -13.69 -3.88 -2.04
CA ALA A 270 -13.69 -4.70 -3.26
C ALA A 270 -15.11 -4.78 -3.80
N ARG A 271 -15.46 -3.87 -4.71
CA ARG A 271 -16.81 -3.77 -5.29
C ARG A 271 -17.25 -5.06 -5.98
N ASN A 272 -16.28 -5.77 -6.55
CA ASN A 272 -16.50 -7.00 -7.30
C ASN A 272 -16.11 -8.27 -6.53
N GLY A 273 -15.82 -8.13 -5.23
CA GLY A 273 -15.21 -9.19 -4.41
C GLY A 273 -13.67 -9.19 -4.54
N PRO A 274 -12.95 -9.75 -3.55
CA PRO A 274 -11.50 -9.61 -3.46
C PRO A 274 -10.76 -10.15 -4.68
N ARG A 275 -11.09 -11.35 -5.13
CA ARG A 275 -10.43 -11.98 -6.28
C ARG A 275 -10.63 -11.18 -7.56
N ALA A 276 -11.87 -10.84 -7.89
CA ALA A 276 -12.18 -10.10 -9.10
C ALA A 276 -11.55 -8.71 -9.13
N SER A 277 -11.56 -7.99 -7.99
CA SER A 277 -10.90 -6.70 -7.87
C SER A 277 -9.39 -6.80 -8.08
N TYR A 278 -8.71 -7.79 -7.49
CA TYR A 278 -7.28 -7.99 -7.69
C TYR A 278 -6.92 -8.41 -9.12
N GLU A 279 -7.74 -9.28 -9.75
CA GLU A 279 -7.58 -9.67 -11.16
C GLU A 279 -7.72 -8.45 -12.09
N ARG A 280 -8.68 -7.58 -11.85
CA ARG A 280 -8.86 -6.32 -12.61
C ARG A 280 -7.67 -5.39 -12.42
N CYS A 281 -7.21 -5.18 -11.19
CA CYS A 281 -6.02 -4.38 -10.92
C CYS A 281 -4.78 -4.95 -11.61
N GLY A 282 -4.56 -6.27 -11.56
CA GLY A 282 -3.45 -6.93 -12.24
C GLY A 282 -3.52 -6.78 -13.75
N ALA A 283 -4.70 -6.95 -14.35
CA ALA A 283 -4.92 -6.74 -15.78
C ALA A 283 -4.64 -5.28 -16.21
N TYR A 284 -5.04 -4.31 -15.39
CA TYR A 284 -4.72 -2.90 -15.63
C TYR A 284 -3.22 -2.64 -15.59
N VAL A 285 -2.52 -3.16 -14.57
CA VAL A 285 -1.07 -3.05 -14.45
C VAL A 285 -0.38 -3.58 -15.71
N VAL A 286 -0.70 -4.81 -16.13
CA VAL A 286 -0.09 -5.46 -17.30
C VAL A 286 -0.38 -4.69 -18.58
N SER A 287 -1.61 -4.23 -18.78
CA SER A 287 -2.02 -3.62 -20.06
C SER A 287 -1.70 -2.13 -20.17
N LYS A 288 -1.62 -1.39 -19.07
CA LYS A 288 -1.51 0.07 -19.07
C LYS A 288 -0.22 0.61 -18.46
N LEU A 289 0.31 -0.05 -17.42
CA LEU A 289 1.43 0.49 -16.66
C LEU A 289 2.78 -0.16 -17.04
N GLU A 290 2.84 -1.48 -17.10
CA GLU A 290 4.08 -2.19 -17.48
C GLU A 290 4.66 -1.73 -18.82
N PRO A 291 3.87 -1.50 -19.90
CA PRO A 291 4.39 -1.00 -21.16
C PRO A 291 5.09 0.36 -21.08
N ILE A 292 4.83 1.14 -20.03
CA ILE A 292 5.49 2.44 -19.83
C ILE A 292 6.98 2.25 -19.45
N TYR A 293 7.32 1.16 -18.76
CA TYR A 293 8.70 0.88 -18.32
C TYR A 293 9.56 0.12 -19.33
N VAL A 294 8.96 -0.42 -20.38
CA VAL A 294 9.67 -1.14 -21.44
C VAL A 294 10.49 -0.20 -22.33
#